data_999cd88d1ebf7e4ec4dcca94b2b4ecf4
#
_entry.id   999cd88d1ebf7e4ec4dcca94b2b4ecf4
#
_cell.length_a   1.000
_cell.length_b   1.000
_cell.length_c   1.000
_cell.angle_alpha   90.00
_cell.angle_beta   90.00
_cell.angle_gamma   90.00
#
_symmetry.space_group_name_H-M   'P 1'
#
loop_
_entity.id
_entity.type
_entity.pdbx_description
1 polymer ?
#
loop_
_entity_poly.entity_id
_entity_poly.type
_entity_poly.pdbx_seq_one_letter_code
_entity_poly.pdbx_strand_id
1 'polypeptide(L)'
;MMLTFLLGAAVVAVFIFILGRLFGFKAQRADDYAHSPVQFDLRRHLNGPIDCEGIIYGPTGRVSSRFVGRFYASWQGNSGRMTERFEYDSGTVQEREWHLTLSEDGEIQADAADIVGSGSGRQSGSAVHLNYKIRLPDAAGGHVLTTTDWMYLGPNGAIVNRSQFRKFGLKVGELVATMRPAAPA
;
A
#
# COMPACT_ATOMS: atom_id res chain seq x y z
N MET A 1 8.29 37.31 -27.22
CA MET A 1 7.97 35.95 -27.66
C MET A 1 8.47 34.86 -26.70
N MET A 2 9.78 34.78 -26.38
CA MET A 2 10.35 33.77 -25.49
C MET A 2 9.75 33.85 -24.05
N LEU A 3 9.59 35.05 -23.49
CA LEU A 3 9.02 35.25 -22.14
C LEU A 3 7.55 34.79 -22.06
N THR A 4 6.75 35.10 -23.08
CA THR A 4 5.33 34.64 -23.15
C THR A 4 5.21 33.15 -23.29
N PHE A 5 6.12 32.51 -24.03
CA PHE A 5 6.19 31.06 -24.13
C PHE A 5 6.55 30.40 -22.78
N LEU A 6 7.57 30.92 -22.09
CA LEU A 6 7.98 30.41 -20.77
C LEU A 6 6.87 30.57 -19.73
N LEU A 7 6.16 31.72 -19.76
CA LEU A 7 5.04 31.97 -18.86
C LEU A 7 3.90 30.95 -19.10
N GLY A 8 3.56 30.71 -20.37
CA GLY A 8 2.56 29.71 -20.76
C GLY A 8 2.94 28.29 -20.33
N ALA A 9 4.20 27.90 -20.53
CA ALA A 9 4.70 26.60 -20.08
C ALA A 9 4.65 26.44 -18.54
N ALA A 10 4.99 27.50 -17.81
CA ALA A 10 4.91 27.50 -16.35
C ALA A 10 3.46 27.34 -15.86
N VAL A 11 2.51 28.06 -16.46
CA VAL A 11 1.07 27.94 -16.13
C VAL A 11 0.56 26.51 -16.35
N VAL A 12 0.90 25.90 -17.49
CA VAL A 12 0.53 24.52 -17.81
C VAL A 12 1.16 23.54 -16.80
N ALA A 13 2.43 23.70 -16.47
CA ALA A 13 3.12 22.85 -15.50
C ALA A 13 2.47 22.94 -14.09
N VAL A 14 2.13 24.16 -13.64
CA VAL A 14 1.41 24.40 -12.38
C VAL A 14 0.03 23.76 -12.42
N PHE A 15 -0.70 23.92 -13.52
CA PHE A 15 -2.02 23.32 -13.69
C PHE A 15 -1.98 21.80 -13.62
N ILE A 16 -1.04 21.14 -14.34
CA ILE A 16 -0.84 19.69 -14.28
C ILE A 16 -0.46 19.25 -12.87
N PHE A 17 0.39 20.00 -12.18
CA PHE A 17 0.76 19.72 -10.79
C PHE A 17 -0.43 19.80 -9.85
N ILE A 18 -1.29 20.83 -9.98
CA ILE A 18 -2.51 20.98 -9.18
C ILE A 18 -3.49 19.85 -9.47
N LEU A 19 -3.73 19.53 -10.75
CA LEU A 19 -4.59 18.39 -11.12
C LEU A 19 -4.09 17.07 -10.50
N GLY A 20 -2.78 16.82 -10.55
CA GLY A 20 -2.19 15.62 -9.95
C GLY A 20 -2.30 15.57 -8.41
N ARG A 21 -2.51 16.73 -7.77
CA ARG A 21 -2.77 16.81 -6.32
C ARG A 21 -4.24 16.68 -5.95
N LEU A 22 -5.14 17.13 -6.82
CA LEU A 22 -6.60 17.11 -6.56
C LEU A 22 -7.25 15.80 -7.02
N PHE A 23 -6.63 15.08 -7.96
CA PHE A 23 -7.22 13.89 -8.56
C PHE A 23 -6.25 12.70 -8.54
N GLY A 24 -6.83 11.51 -8.49
CA GLY A 24 -6.10 10.26 -8.59
C GLY A 24 -5.67 9.67 -7.25
N PHE A 25 -4.77 8.70 -7.30
CA PHE A 25 -4.38 7.88 -6.17
C PHE A 25 -3.82 8.67 -4.97
N LYS A 26 -3.10 9.74 -5.21
CA LYS A 26 -2.50 10.59 -4.15
C LYS A 26 -3.48 11.55 -3.47
N ALA A 27 -4.61 11.81 -4.11
CA ALA A 27 -5.60 12.74 -3.59
C ALA A 27 -6.50 12.13 -2.52
N GLN A 28 -6.53 10.80 -2.45
CA GLN A 28 -7.35 10.05 -1.51
C GLN A 28 -6.99 10.38 -0.06
N ARG A 29 -7.99 10.49 0.77
CA ARG A 29 -7.91 10.72 2.22
C ARG A 29 -8.67 9.62 2.94
N ALA A 30 -8.25 9.28 4.15
CA ALA A 30 -8.96 8.32 4.99
C ALA A 30 -10.42 8.73 5.23
N ASP A 31 -10.67 10.02 5.36
CA ASP A 31 -12.01 10.58 5.56
C ASP A 31 -12.96 10.37 4.39
N ASP A 32 -12.45 10.17 3.16
CA ASP A 32 -13.28 9.87 1.98
C ASP A 32 -14.08 8.57 2.17
N TYR A 33 -13.63 7.69 3.06
CA TYR A 33 -14.20 6.37 3.32
C TYR A 33 -14.94 6.27 4.66
N ALA A 34 -14.90 7.31 5.51
CA ALA A 34 -15.40 7.29 6.88
C ALA A 34 -16.89 6.91 6.99
N HIS A 35 -17.69 7.31 6.02
CA HIS A 35 -19.14 7.08 6.00
C HIS A 35 -19.56 5.79 5.26
N SER A 36 -18.60 4.93 4.90
CA SER A 36 -18.91 3.65 4.27
C SER A 36 -19.73 2.75 5.20
N PRO A 37 -20.78 2.07 4.70
CA PRO A 37 -21.53 1.10 5.48
C PRO A 37 -20.70 -0.13 5.87
N VAL A 38 -19.64 -0.41 5.13
CA VAL A 38 -18.67 -1.46 5.43
C VAL A 38 -17.58 -0.89 6.31
N GLN A 39 -17.27 -1.56 7.43
CA GLN A 39 -16.25 -1.14 8.37
C GLN A 39 -15.06 -2.10 8.34
N PHE A 40 -13.89 -1.59 7.96
CA PHE A 40 -12.65 -2.34 7.95
C PHE A 40 -11.96 -2.23 9.32
N ASP A 41 -11.98 -3.27 10.11
CA ASP A 41 -11.18 -3.40 11.33
C ASP A 41 -10.03 -4.38 11.05
N LEU A 42 -8.79 -3.91 11.16
CA LEU A 42 -7.57 -4.72 10.92
C LEU A 42 -7.54 -5.97 11.81
N ARG A 43 -7.96 -5.84 13.08
CA ARG A 43 -7.95 -6.94 14.06
C ARG A 43 -8.93 -8.06 13.71
N ARG A 44 -9.95 -7.75 12.92
CA ARG A 44 -10.95 -8.70 12.46
C ARG A 44 -10.63 -9.27 11.09
N HIS A 45 -10.23 -8.40 10.14
CA HIS A 45 -10.17 -8.76 8.73
C HIS A 45 -8.77 -9.19 8.29
N LEU A 46 -7.72 -8.76 9.02
CA LEU A 46 -6.36 -9.29 8.91
C LEU A 46 -6.03 -10.07 10.18
N ASN A 47 -6.61 -11.26 10.32
CA ASN A 47 -6.43 -12.15 11.48
C ASN A 47 -6.51 -13.61 11.04
N GLY A 48 -5.60 -14.45 11.56
CA GLY A 48 -5.47 -15.84 11.15
C GLY A 48 -4.76 -16.00 9.80
N PRO A 49 -4.94 -17.14 9.12
CA PRO A 49 -4.35 -17.43 7.84
C PRO A 49 -5.06 -16.66 6.71
N ILE A 50 -4.26 -16.09 5.80
CA ILE A 50 -4.73 -15.23 4.71
C ILE A 50 -4.04 -15.66 3.42
N ASP A 51 -4.82 -15.91 2.39
CA ASP A 51 -4.34 -16.08 1.02
C ASP A 51 -4.29 -14.73 0.31
N CYS A 52 -3.22 -14.51 -0.44
CA CYS A 52 -2.98 -13.30 -1.20
C CYS A 52 -2.51 -13.64 -2.61
N GLU A 53 -2.96 -12.92 -3.59
CA GLU A 53 -2.40 -12.93 -4.94
C GLU A 53 -2.30 -11.51 -5.48
N GLY A 54 -1.27 -11.25 -6.28
CA GLY A 54 -1.07 -9.89 -6.78
C GLY A 54 -0.16 -9.78 -7.99
N ILE A 55 -0.17 -8.57 -8.52
CA ILE A 55 0.59 -8.15 -9.70
C ILE A 55 1.35 -6.89 -9.36
N ILE A 56 2.62 -6.85 -9.77
CA ILE A 56 3.46 -5.67 -9.67
C ILE A 56 3.65 -5.10 -11.07
N TYR A 57 3.36 -3.82 -11.21
CA TYR A 57 3.58 -3.06 -12.43
C TYR A 57 4.85 -2.22 -12.29
N GLY A 58 5.64 -2.19 -13.36
CA GLY A 58 6.82 -1.31 -13.46
C GLY A 58 6.46 0.15 -13.78
N PRO A 59 7.47 1.01 -13.97
CA PRO A 59 7.27 2.45 -14.17
C PRO A 59 6.48 2.79 -15.43
N THR A 60 6.49 1.93 -16.44
CA THR A 60 5.74 2.09 -17.71
C THR A 60 4.32 1.54 -17.66
N GLY A 61 3.86 1.04 -16.49
CA GLY A 61 2.53 0.43 -16.34
C GLY A 61 2.43 -1.00 -16.88
N ARG A 62 3.53 -1.61 -17.31
CA ARG A 62 3.56 -3.02 -17.72
C ARG A 62 3.79 -3.91 -16.51
N VAL A 63 3.24 -5.12 -16.55
CA VAL A 63 3.46 -6.14 -15.52
C VAL A 63 4.96 -6.49 -15.49
N SER A 64 5.56 -6.39 -14.30
CA SER A 64 6.96 -6.75 -14.05
C SER A 64 7.08 -8.04 -13.25
N SER A 65 6.08 -8.38 -12.42
CA SER A 65 6.06 -9.61 -11.63
C SER A 65 4.65 -9.97 -11.21
N ARG A 66 4.43 -11.24 -10.92
CA ARG A 66 3.23 -11.78 -10.30
C ARG A 66 3.63 -12.58 -9.07
N PHE A 67 2.75 -12.67 -8.09
CA PHE A 67 3.01 -13.47 -6.91
C PHE A 67 1.73 -14.08 -6.35
N VAL A 68 1.92 -15.15 -5.61
CA VAL A 68 1.00 -15.65 -4.60
C VAL A 68 1.62 -15.45 -3.23
N GLY A 69 0.80 -15.17 -2.25
CA GLY A 69 1.23 -14.91 -0.88
C GLY A 69 0.44 -15.74 0.11
N ARG A 70 1.11 -16.19 1.16
CA ARG A 70 0.50 -16.78 2.35
C ARG A 70 0.92 -15.96 3.54
N PHE A 71 -0.08 -15.37 4.19
CA PHE A 71 0.13 -14.51 5.34
C PHE A 71 -0.52 -15.12 6.57
N TYR A 72 0.00 -14.76 7.72
CA TYR A 72 -0.63 -15.09 8.99
C TYR A 72 -0.57 -13.88 9.91
N ALA A 73 -1.71 -13.43 10.37
CA ALA A 73 -1.82 -12.32 11.31
C ALA A 73 -2.40 -12.77 12.64
N SER A 74 -1.94 -12.13 13.71
CA SER A 74 -2.46 -12.34 15.06
C SER A 74 -2.44 -11.03 15.84
N TRP A 75 -3.41 -10.88 16.75
CA TRP A 75 -3.59 -9.65 17.51
C TRP A 75 -3.68 -9.95 19.01
N GLN A 76 -3.04 -9.10 19.81
CA GLN A 76 -3.15 -9.03 21.25
C GLN A 76 -3.57 -7.62 21.64
N GLY A 77 -4.86 -7.40 21.92
CA GLY A 77 -5.40 -6.06 22.09
C GLY A 77 -5.19 -5.21 20.84
N ASN A 78 -4.40 -4.15 20.97
CA ASN A 78 -4.10 -3.20 19.90
C ASN A 78 -2.76 -3.49 19.19
N SER A 79 -2.04 -4.53 19.57
CA SER A 79 -0.79 -4.94 18.95
C SER A 79 -0.99 -6.12 18.03
N GLY A 80 -0.61 -5.99 16.77
CA GLY A 80 -0.70 -6.99 15.73
C GLY A 80 0.66 -7.43 15.22
N ARG A 81 0.78 -8.70 14.85
CA ARG A 81 1.93 -9.25 14.13
C ARG A 81 1.42 -9.94 12.88
N MET A 82 1.98 -9.62 11.72
CA MET A 82 1.64 -10.29 10.47
C MET A 82 2.89 -10.76 9.77
N THR A 83 2.99 -12.06 9.55
CA THR A 83 4.03 -12.68 8.73
C THR A 83 3.51 -12.84 7.30
N GLU A 84 4.36 -12.55 6.33
CA GLU A 84 4.04 -12.60 4.91
C GLU A 84 5.08 -13.48 4.21
N ARG A 85 4.63 -14.44 3.42
CA ARG A 85 5.48 -15.24 2.53
C ARG A 85 4.97 -15.08 1.11
N PHE A 86 5.80 -14.52 0.25
CA PHE A 86 5.54 -14.29 -1.17
C PHE A 86 6.30 -15.30 -2.01
N GLU A 87 5.64 -15.85 -3.01
CA GLU A 87 6.23 -16.69 -4.05
C GLU A 87 5.99 -16.00 -5.40
N TYR A 88 7.08 -15.54 -6.01
CA TYR A 88 7.03 -14.79 -7.27
C TYR A 88 7.09 -15.72 -8.48
N ASP A 89 6.57 -15.27 -9.63
CA ASP A 89 6.64 -15.97 -10.91
C ASP A 89 8.08 -16.22 -11.41
N SER A 90 9.07 -15.50 -10.88
CA SER A 90 10.50 -15.76 -11.05
C SER A 90 11.02 -16.97 -10.28
N GLY A 91 10.23 -17.57 -9.40
CA GLY A 91 10.66 -18.58 -8.43
C GLY A 91 11.31 -18.02 -7.17
N THR A 92 11.48 -16.71 -7.06
CA THR A 92 11.99 -16.08 -5.83
C THR A 92 10.96 -16.18 -4.72
N VAL A 93 11.43 -16.46 -3.50
CA VAL A 93 10.62 -16.44 -2.29
C VAL A 93 11.09 -15.27 -1.42
N GLN A 94 10.15 -14.51 -0.88
CA GLN A 94 10.43 -13.43 0.07
C GLN A 94 9.58 -13.64 1.32
N GLU A 95 10.19 -13.49 2.46
CA GLU A 95 9.52 -13.48 3.76
C GLU A 95 9.63 -12.10 4.38
N ARG A 96 8.58 -11.71 5.09
CA ARG A 96 8.46 -10.40 5.70
C ARG A 96 7.59 -10.49 6.95
N GLU A 97 7.82 -9.58 7.90
CA GLU A 97 7.03 -9.49 9.11
C GLU A 97 6.72 -8.02 9.44
N TRP A 98 5.46 -7.79 9.75
CA TRP A 98 4.97 -6.52 10.25
C TRP A 98 4.66 -6.60 11.74
N HIS A 99 5.01 -5.54 12.44
CA HIS A 99 4.51 -5.23 13.77
C HIS A 99 3.60 -4.00 13.66
N LEU A 100 2.36 -4.16 14.04
CA LEU A 100 1.32 -3.15 13.90
C LEU A 100 0.86 -2.70 15.28
N THR A 101 0.66 -1.42 15.47
CA THR A 101 -0.03 -0.87 16.64
C THR A 101 -1.21 -0.05 16.14
N LEU A 102 -2.40 -0.38 16.61
CA LEU A 102 -3.65 0.30 16.27
C LEU A 102 -4.17 1.05 17.50
N SER A 103 -4.31 2.36 17.40
CA SER A 103 -4.90 3.18 18.45
C SER A 103 -6.44 3.16 18.39
N GLU A 104 -7.09 3.64 19.46
CA GLU A 104 -8.55 3.66 19.55
C GLU A 104 -9.22 4.60 18.53
N ASP A 105 -8.53 5.65 18.11
CA ASP A 105 -8.96 6.60 17.10
C ASP A 105 -8.67 6.16 15.66
N GLY A 106 -8.14 4.91 15.49
CA GLY A 106 -7.88 4.29 14.20
C GLY A 106 -6.52 4.64 13.59
N GLU A 107 -5.65 5.35 14.30
CA GLU A 107 -4.27 5.58 13.83
C GLU A 107 -3.45 4.29 13.91
N ILE A 108 -2.59 4.09 12.94
CA ILE A 108 -1.77 2.89 12.79
C ILE A 108 -0.29 3.28 12.78
N GLN A 109 0.49 2.62 13.61
CA GLN A 109 1.94 2.54 13.46
C GLN A 109 2.29 1.17 12.90
N ALA A 110 3.22 1.12 11.93
CA ALA A 110 3.61 -0.11 11.24
C ALA A 110 5.13 -0.18 11.12
N ASP A 111 5.71 -1.24 11.67
CA ASP A 111 7.15 -1.46 11.69
C ASP A 111 7.48 -2.80 11.02
N ALA A 112 8.57 -2.84 10.22
CA ALA A 112 9.12 -4.04 9.60
C ALA A 112 10.62 -3.86 9.38
N ALA A 113 11.36 -4.96 9.23
CA ALA A 113 12.83 -4.93 9.10
C ALA A 113 13.30 -4.20 7.83
N ASP A 114 12.49 -4.19 6.79
CA ASP A 114 12.76 -3.53 5.51
C ASP A 114 12.23 -2.09 5.42
N ILE A 115 11.70 -1.55 6.52
CA ILE A 115 11.20 -0.16 6.58
C ILE A 115 12.26 0.76 7.20
N VAL A 116 12.40 1.94 6.61
CA VAL A 116 13.26 3.00 7.11
C VAL A 116 12.44 3.91 8.02
N GLY A 117 12.72 3.85 9.33
CA GLY A 117 11.89 4.46 10.36
C GLY A 117 10.61 3.64 10.61
N SER A 118 9.55 4.28 11.05
CA SER A 118 8.22 3.68 11.21
C SER A 118 7.29 4.13 10.10
N GLY A 119 6.41 3.24 9.67
CA GLY A 119 5.25 3.56 8.85
C GLY A 119 4.12 4.13 9.71
N SER A 120 3.29 4.94 9.12
CA SER A 120 2.08 5.49 9.75
C SER A 120 0.88 5.38 8.83
N GLY A 121 -0.29 5.32 9.41
CA GLY A 121 -1.52 5.23 8.65
C GLY A 121 -2.77 5.36 9.47
N ARG A 122 -3.90 5.05 8.87
CA ARG A 122 -5.21 5.13 9.50
C ARG A 122 -6.18 4.13 8.90
N GLN A 123 -6.99 3.50 9.75
CA GLN A 123 -8.22 2.84 9.30
C GLN A 123 -9.40 3.81 9.44
N SER A 124 -10.25 3.85 8.42
CA SER A 124 -11.43 4.71 8.38
C SER A 124 -12.49 4.10 7.47
N GLY A 125 -13.66 3.83 7.99
CA GLY A 125 -14.74 3.19 7.25
C GLY A 125 -14.29 1.91 6.56
N SER A 126 -14.42 1.82 5.25
CA SER A 126 -14.06 0.63 4.46
C SER A 126 -12.60 0.57 4.01
N ALA A 127 -11.75 1.50 4.45
CA ALA A 127 -10.38 1.59 3.97
C ALA A 127 -9.35 1.66 5.10
N VAL A 128 -8.16 1.18 4.77
CA VAL A 128 -6.93 1.34 5.55
C VAL A 128 -5.88 1.96 4.65
N HIS A 129 -5.19 2.94 5.18
CA HIS A 129 -4.13 3.65 4.49
C HIS A 129 -2.84 3.58 5.31
N LEU A 130 -1.72 3.30 4.63
CA LEU A 130 -0.37 3.31 5.22
C LEU A 130 0.58 4.12 4.33
N ASN A 131 1.47 4.87 4.97
CA ASN A 131 2.62 5.52 4.34
C ASN A 131 3.89 5.06 5.03
N TYR A 132 4.87 4.62 4.25
CA TYR A 132 6.16 4.18 4.76
C TYR A 132 7.27 4.31 3.72
N LYS A 133 8.50 4.11 4.13
CA LYS A 133 9.66 4.02 3.23
C LYS A 133 10.19 2.61 3.28
N ILE A 134 10.06 1.87 2.18
CA ILE A 134 10.60 0.52 2.05
C ILE A 134 12.00 0.55 1.44
N ARG A 135 12.90 -0.26 1.98
CA ARG A 135 14.22 -0.55 1.39
C ARG A 135 14.11 -1.85 0.62
N LEU A 136 14.32 -1.79 -0.68
CA LEU A 136 14.37 -2.99 -1.51
C LEU A 136 15.60 -3.85 -1.13
N PRO A 137 15.54 -5.18 -1.31
CA PRO A 137 16.70 -6.05 -1.20
C PRO A 137 17.86 -5.58 -2.09
N ASP A 138 19.10 -5.87 -1.71
CA ASP A 138 20.30 -5.49 -2.49
C ASP A 138 20.26 -6.07 -3.90
N ALA A 139 19.75 -7.29 -4.07
CA ALA A 139 19.52 -7.91 -5.38
C ALA A 139 18.55 -7.10 -6.29
N ALA A 140 17.68 -6.28 -5.69
CA ALA A 140 16.80 -5.33 -6.39
C ALA A 140 17.32 -3.88 -6.33
N GLY A 141 18.63 -3.70 -6.05
CA GLY A 141 19.34 -2.43 -6.08
C GLY A 141 19.34 -1.64 -4.76
N GLY A 142 18.85 -2.19 -3.64
CA GLY A 142 18.91 -1.57 -2.31
C GLY A 142 18.20 -0.21 -2.18
N HIS A 143 17.35 0.14 -3.15
CA HIS A 143 16.72 1.45 -3.21
C HIS A 143 15.71 1.66 -2.10
N VAL A 144 15.69 2.86 -1.53
CA VAL A 144 14.61 3.31 -0.63
C VAL A 144 13.52 3.96 -1.47
N LEU A 145 12.30 3.44 -1.35
CA LEU A 145 11.11 3.93 -2.04
C LEU A 145 10.09 4.45 -1.02
N THR A 146 9.49 5.59 -1.32
CA THR A 146 8.30 6.05 -0.59
C THR A 146 7.10 5.28 -1.08
N THR A 147 6.38 4.65 -0.15
CA THR A 147 5.21 3.84 -0.43
C THR A 147 3.97 4.50 0.13
N THR A 148 2.94 4.59 -0.68
CA THR A 148 1.57 4.87 -0.26
C THR A 148 0.76 3.63 -0.55
N ASP A 149 0.14 3.10 0.48
CA ASP A 149 -0.54 1.81 0.46
C ASP A 149 -1.99 1.99 0.91
N TRP A 150 -2.91 1.48 0.11
CA TRP A 150 -4.33 1.49 0.39
C TRP A 150 -4.89 0.07 0.35
N MET A 151 -5.68 -0.27 1.34
CA MET A 151 -6.45 -1.50 1.41
C MET A 151 -7.92 -1.14 1.52
N TYR A 152 -8.76 -1.80 0.74
CA TYR A 152 -10.20 -1.57 0.69
C TYR A 152 -10.94 -2.87 0.97
N LEU A 153 -11.85 -2.85 1.95
CA LEU A 153 -12.67 -4.00 2.26
C LEU A 153 -13.89 -4.04 1.34
N GLY A 154 -13.99 -5.11 0.56
CA GLY A 154 -15.14 -5.37 -0.29
C GLY A 154 -16.35 -5.92 0.47
N PRO A 155 -17.56 -5.86 -0.12
CA PRO A 155 -18.79 -6.37 0.50
C PRO A 155 -18.76 -7.87 0.78
N ASN A 156 -17.95 -8.62 0.06
CA ASN A 156 -17.74 -10.06 0.21
C ASN A 156 -16.63 -10.43 1.22
N GLY A 157 -16.07 -9.45 1.92
CA GLY A 157 -14.98 -9.65 2.88
C GLY A 157 -13.58 -9.76 2.25
N ALA A 158 -13.46 -9.73 0.92
CA ALA A 158 -12.15 -9.64 0.28
C ALA A 158 -11.55 -8.24 0.46
N ILE A 159 -10.25 -8.18 0.66
CA ILE A 159 -9.50 -6.93 0.75
C ILE A 159 -8.78 -6.73 -0.59
N VAL A 160 -8.98 -5.58 -1.21
CA VAL A 160 -8.20 -5.16 -2.39
C VAL A 160 -7.13 -4.19 -1.92
N ASN A 161 -5.89 -4.55 -2.17
CA ASN A 161 -4.73 -3.72 -1.86
C ASN A 161 -4.21 -3.05 -3.12
N ARG A 162 -3.87 -1.79 -3.01
CA ARG A 162 -3.19 -1.03 -4.04
C ARG A 162 -2.10 -0.16 -3.44
N SER A 163 -0.86 -0.43 -3.81
CA SER A 163 0.31 0.30 -3.34
C SER A 163 1.01 1.01 -4.48
N GLN A 164 1.49 2.23 -4.27
CA GLN A 164 2.35 2.93 -5.21
C GLN A 164 3.72 3.19 -4.60
N PHE A 165 4.73 2.78 -5.33
CA PHE A 165 6.14 2.98 -4.98
C PHE A 165 6.71 4.17 -5.75
N ARG A 166 7.39 5.08 -5.03
CA ARG A 166 7.94 6.30 -5.62
C ARG A 166 9.40 6.49 -5.24
N LYS A 167 10.18 6.97 -6.22
CA LYS A 167 11.54 7.44 -6.02
C LYS A 167 11.64 8.88 -6.52
N PHE A 168 12.13 9.79 -5.69
CA PHE A 168 12.18 11.23 -6.01
C PHE A 168 10.80 11.80 -6.45
N GLY A 169 9.71 11.31 -5.87
CA GLY A 169 8.34 11.74 -6.22
C GLY A 169 7.74 11.09 -7.47
N LEU A 170 8.54 10.43 -8.31
CA LEU A 170 8.07 9.72 -9.51
C LEU A 170 7.59 8.31 -9.16
N LYS A 171 6.47 7.89 -9.74
CA LYS A 171 5.98 6.51 -9.59
C LYS A 171 6.90 5.57 -10.37
N VAL A 172 7.55 4.65 -9.64
CA VAL A 172 8.47 3.64 -10.20
C VAL A 172 7.88 2.23 -10.17
N GLY A 173 6.78 2.03 -9.45
CA GLY A 173 6.07 0.77 -9.41
C GLY A 173 4.70 0.94 -8.79
N GLU A 174 3.86 -0.07 -9.01
CA GLU A 174 2.52 -0.17 -8.43
C GLU A 174 2.21 -1.64 -8.18
N LEU A 175 1.66 -1.95 -7.02
CA LEU A 175 1.19 -3.28 -6.68
C LEU A 175 -0.34 -3.24 -6.58
N VAL A 176 -0.99 -4.25 -7.13
CA VAL A 176 -2.40 -4.53 -6.89
C VAL A 176 -2.51 -5.99 -6.45
N ALA A 177 -3.14 -6.22 -5.32
CA ALA A 177 -3.34 -7.55 -4.77
C ALA A 177 -4.75 -7.72 -4.20
N THR A 178 -5.15 -8.96 -4.03
CA THR A 178 -6.32 -9.34 -3.25
C THR A 178 -5.87 -10.19 -2.07
N MET A 179 -6.53 -10.00 -0.93
CA MET A 179 -6.33 -10.79 0.27
C MET A 179 -7.69 -11.29 0.77
N ARG A 180 -7.72 -12.51 1.26
CA ARG A 180 -8.92 -13.11 1.85
C ARG A 180 -8.53 -14.14 2.92
N PRO A 181 -9.38 -14.41 3.91
CA PRO A 181 -9.14 -15.52 4.80
C PRO A 181 -8.89 -16.80 4.00
N ALA A 182 -7.84 -17.55 4.36
CA ALA A 182 -7.56 -18.82 3.71
C ALA A 182 -8.71 -19.82 3.99
N ALA A 183 -9.02 -20.66 3.00
CA ALA A 183 -9.99 -21.70 3.20
C ALA A 183 -9.53 -22.66 4.33
N PRO A 184 -10.44 -23.14 5.17
CA PRO A 184 -10.10 -24.19 6.13
C PRO A 184 -9.54 -25.41 5.38
N ALA A 185 -8.44 -25.97 5.90
CA ALA A 185 -7.82 -27.17 5.36
C ALA A 185 -8.69 -28.40 5.58
#